data_e35c479d117e375359350cc71adabda6
#
_entry.id   e35c479d117e375359350cc71adabda6
#
_cell.length_a   1.000
_cell.length_b   1.000
_cell.length_c   1.000
_cell.angle_alpha   90.00
_cell.angle_beta   90.00
_cell.angle_gamma   90.00
#
_symmetry.space_group_name_H-M   'P 1'
#
loop_
_entity.id
_entity.type
_entity.pdbx_description
1 polymer ?
#
loop_
_entity_poly.entity_id
_entity_poly.type
_entity_poly.pdbx_seq_one_letter_code
_entity_poly.pdbx_strand_id
1 'polypeptide(L)'
;MVSIHGSNVPVTGPAGLDLAACVKATPFVKWVADLDRGLKISEIKIHGADYFGPRIGFLKLEAVTKCNGDPVPGIIFMRGGAVSILLILYCGDEGWVVCTRQARVPVGKENLLELPAGMLDDSGNFAGIAAKELAEETGIRLNATDLIDMTALTYEARGRPHPEEVVAKVIRDKSTPLKGMYPSPGGCDEFIRLMLHEKEVTKDELKTLQGKLTGCAEEGEKIVLELVKFEMLWRVTSDAKALSSLLLFQNLTAAEQL
;
A
#
# COMPACT_ATOMS: atom_id res chain seq x y z
N MET A 1 27.30 0.26 10.45
CA MET A 1 26.72 -0.95 11.11
C MET A 1 25.35 -0.61 11.65
N VAL A 2 24.44 -1.55 11.62
CA VAL A 2 23.09 -1.44 12.17
C VAL A 2 22.83 -2.61 13.12
N SER A 3 22.09 -2.36 14.22
CA SER A 3 21.73 -3.42 15.16
C SER A 3 20.46 -4.13 14.69
N ILE A 4 20.54 -5.44 14.45
CA ILE A 4 19.40 -6.30 14.09
C ILE A 4 19.33 -7.45 15.08
N HIS A 5 18.25 -7.56 15.85
CA HIS A 5 18.04 -8.56 16.89
C HIS A 5 19.21 -8.69 17.90
N GLY A 6 19.89 -7.55 18.20
CA GLY A 6 21.03 -7.50 19.10
C GLY A 6 22.38 -7.83 18.46
N SER A 7 22.43 -8.14 17.17
CA SER A 7 23.67 -8.34 16.41
C SER A 7 24.02 -7.11 15.61
N ASN A 8 25.33 -6.77 15.56
CA ASN A 8 25.83 -5.68 14.72
C ASN A 8 26.04 -6.19 13.29
N VAL A 9 25.23 -5.71 12.36
CA VAL A 9 25.28 -6.06 10.94
C VAL A 9 26.04 -4.98 10.16
N PRO A 10 27.10 -5.33 9.39
CA PRO A 10 27.78 -4.38 8.54
C PRO A 10 26.87 -3.87 7.42
N VAL A 11 26.99 -2.56 7.12
CA VAL A 11 26.31 -1.92 6.00
C VAL A 11 27.38 -1.37 5.07
N THR A 12 27.32 -1.75 3.80
CA THR A 12 28.24 -1.32 2.74
C THR A 12 27.48 -0.66 1.59
N GLY A 13 28.17 0.04 0.72
CA GLY A 13 27.59 0.68 -0.47
C GLY A 13 28.63 1.35 -1.33
N PRO A 14 28.23 1.89 -2.50
CA PRO A 14 29.14 2.55 -3.42
C PRO A 14 29.74 3.84 -2.82
N ALA A 15 30.94 4.20 -3.30
CA ALA A 15 31.58 5.45 -2.92
C ALA A 15 30.68 6.65 -3.26
N GLY A 16 30.58 7.60 -2.32
CA GLY A 16 29.76 8.81 -2.48
C GLY A 16 28.30 8.67 -2.03
N LEU A 17 27.83 7.46 -1.71
CA LEU A 17 26.50 7.28 -1.12
C LEU A 17 26.54 7.58 0.39
N ASP A 18 25.64 8.45 0.86
CA ASP A 18 25.49 8.71 2.29
C ASP A 18 24.78 7.53 3.00
N LEU A 19 25.60 6.55 3.40
CA LEU A 19 25.13 5.37 4.12
C LEU A 19 24.50 5.74 5.47
N ALA A 20 24.96 6.83 6.10
CA ALA A 20 24.42 7.26 7.38
C ALA A 20 22.98 7.80 7.23
N ALA A 21 22.69 8.51 6.14
CA ALA A 21 21.35 8.91 5.78
C ALA A 21 20.49 7.69 5.39
N CYS A 22 21.02 6.77 4.60
CA CYS A 22 20.29 5.56 4.16
C CYS A 22 19.77 4.71 5.33
N VAL A 23 20.61 4.43 6.32
CA VAL A 23 20.20 3.61 7.49
C VAL A 23 19.28 4.33 8.46
N LYS A 24 19.12 5.64 8.32
CA LYS A 24 18.17 6.47 9.09
C LYS A 24 16.86 6.72 8.33
N ALA A 25 16.82 6.38 7.03
CA ALA A 25 15.62 6.54 6.24
C ALA A 25 14.46 5.73 6.85
N THR A 26 13.29 6.34 6.94
CA THR A 26 12.14 5.73 7.60
C THR A 26 11.78 4.34 7.08
N PRO A 27 11.75 4.08 5.74
CA PRO A 27 11.49 2.72 5.25
C PRO A 27 12.51 1.71 5.77
N PHE A 28 13.81 2.08 5.82
CA PHE A 28 14.86 1.21 6.31
C PHE A 28 14.69 0.90 7.80
N VAL A 29 14.43 1.92 8.63
CA VAL A 29 14.25 1.75 10.07
C VAL A 29 13.03 0.89 10.38
N LYS A 30 11.92 1.13 9.67
CA LYS A 30 10.69 0.33 9.81
C LYS A 30 10.93 -1.12 9.38
N TRP A 31 11.59 -1.34 8.24
CA TRP A 31 11.91 -2.68 7.77
C TRP A 31 12.77 -3.46 8.78
N VAL A 32 13.82 -2.85 9.34
CA VAL A 32 14.66 -3.48 10.37
C VAL A 32 13.87 -3.83 11.62
N ALA A 33 12.95 -2.96 12.04
CA ALA A 33 12.10 -3.18 13.21
C ALA A 33 11.11 -4.35 13.02
N ASP A 34 10.72 -4.60 11.78
CA ASP A 34 9.72 -5.61 11.42
C ASP A 34 10.31 -6.97 11.04
N LEU A 35 11.64 -7.09 10.99
CA LEU A 35 12.28 -8.35 10.63
C LEU A 35 11.97 -9.46 11.64
N ASP A 36 11.52 -10.60 11.13
CA ASP A 36 11.34 -11.79 11.93
C ASP A 36 12.69 -12.32 12.45
N ARG A 37 12.69 -12.81 13.69
CA ARG A 37 13.90 -13.35 14.32
C ARG A 37 14.49 -14.58 13.61
N GLY A 38 13.69 -15.26 12.78
CA GLY A 38 14.12 -16.38 11.94
C GLY A 38 15.02 -15.97 10.79
N LEU A 39 14.95 -14.70 10.34
CA LEU A 39 15.80 -14.15 9.30
C LEU A 39 17.14 -13.72 9.89
N LYS A 40 18.22 -14.41 9.53
CA LYS A 40 19.59 -14.14 10.00
C LYS A 40 20.35 -13.36 8.96
N ILE A 41 20.40 -12.03 9.12
CA ILE A 41 21.09 -11.12 8.21
C ILE A 41 22.54 -10.98 8.66
N SER A 42 23.49 -11.23 7.76
CA SER A 42 24.93 -11.14 8.03
C SER A 42 25.57 -9.87 7.44
N GLU A 43 25.00 -9.30 6.38
CA GLU A 43 25.47 -8.10 5.72
C GLU A 43 24.30 -7.40 5.01
N ILE A 44 24.34 -6.07 4.91
CA ILE A 44 23.46 -5.26 4.06
C ILE A 44 24.32 -4.48 3.08
N LYS A 45 24.02 -4.61 1.77
CA LYS A 45 24.66 -3.86 0.69
C LYS A 45 23.64 -2.90 0.10
N ILE A 46 23.81 -1.59 0.30
CA ILE A 46 22.96 -0.57 -0.29
C ILE A 46 23.53 -0.25 -1.67
N HIS A 47 22.75 -0.48 -2.71
CA HIS A 47 23.15 -0.28 -4.10
C HIS A 47 22.89 1.15 -4.60
N GLY A 48 21.91 1.86 -4.01
CA GLY A 48 21.57 3.23 -4.38
C GLY A 48 20.41 3.77 -3.55
N ALA A 49 20.22 5.09 -3.65
CA ALA A 49 19.13 5.83 -3.04
C ALA A 49 18.58 6.85 -4.02
N ASP A 50 17.26 6.95 -4.12
CA ASP A 50 16.56 7.98 -4.88
C ASP A 50 15.98 9.01 -3.91
N TYR A 51 16.19 10.29 -4.21
CA TYR A 51 15.81 11.40 -3.33
C TYR A 51 14.58 12.13 -3.86
N PHE A 52 13.62 12.40 -2.97
CA PHE A 52 12.48 13.28 -3.20
C PHE A 52 12.71 14.56 -2.38
N GLY A 53 13.25 15.59 -3.05
CA GLY A 53 13.79 16.76 -2.35
C GLY A 53 14.93 16.36 -1.39
N PRO A 54 14.87 16.75 -0.11
CA PRO A 54 15.91 16.39 0.86
C PRO A 54 15.73 14.97 1.45
N ARG A 55 14.64 14.30 1.19
CA ARG A 55 14.26 13.00 1.77
C ARG A 55 14.67 11.86 0.83
N ILE A 56 15.16 10.76 1.39
CA ILE A 56 15.29 9.50 0.65
C ILE A 56 13.88 8.93 0.43
N GLY A 57 13.50 8.82 -0.84
CA GLY A 57 12.24 8.22 -1.27
C GLY A 57 12.36 6.72 -1.40
N PHE A 58 13.37 6.25 -2.14
CA PHE A 58 13.59 4.82 -2.38
C PHE A 58 15.03 4.42 -2.07
N LEU A 59 15.18 3.14 -1.68
CA LEU A 59 16.46 2.48 -1.55
C LEU A 59 16.45 1.17 -2.36
N LYS A 60 17.57 0.86 -3.00
CA LYS A 60 17.83 -0.48 -3.51
C LYS A 60 18.93 -1.11 -2.69
N LEU A 61 18.68 -2.27 -2.11
CA LEU A 61 19.64 -2.97 -1.27
C LEU A 61 19.58 -4.48 -1.43
N GLU A 62 20.63 -5.15 -0.95
CA GLU A 62 20.70 -6.60 -0.78
C GLU A 62 21.00 -6.90 0.69
N ALA A 63 20.16 -7.73 1.32
CA ALA A 63 20.41 -8.29 2.64
C ALA A 63 20.89 -9.75 2.50
N VAL A 64 22.14 -10.01 2.83
CA VAL A 64 22.69 -11.37 2.83
C VAL A 64 22.08 -12.14 3.98
N THR A 65 21.12 -13.01 3.68
CA THR A 65 20.18 -13.57 4.65
C THR A 65 20.14 -15.09 4.61
N LYS A 66 20.00 -15.71 5.79
CA LYS A 66 19.65 -17.12 5.94
C LYS A 66 18.34 -17.26 6.71
N CYS A 67 17.54 -18.27 6.32
CA CYS A 67 16.35 -18.71 7.05
C CYS A 67 16.47 -20.20 7.33
N ASN A 68 16.34 -20.62 8.59
CA ASN A 68 16.56 -22.01 9.03
C ASN A 68 17.91 -22.62 8.62
N GLY A 69 18.94 -21.79 8.46
CA GLY A 69 20.30 -22.19 8.05
C GLY A 69 20.58 -22.09 6.55
N ASP A 70 19.55 -22.05 5.72
CA ASP A 70 19.67 -21.97 4.26
C ASP A 70 19.68 -20.52 3.77
N PRO A 71 20.48 -20.18 2.74
CA PRO A 71 20.47 -18.88 2.12
C PRO A 71 19.13 -18.62 1.40
N VAL A 72 18.62 -17.39 1.54
CA VAL A 72 17.40 -16.95 0.87
C VAL A 72 17.65 -15.66 0.07
N PRO A 73 16.91 -15.40 -1.04
CA PRO A 73 17.02 -14.16 -1.79
C PRO A 73 16.75 -12.93 -0.90
N GLY A 74 17.57 -11.89 -1.04
CA GLY A 74 17.50 -10.70 -0.19
C GLY A 74 17.67 -9.39 -0.95
N ILE A 75 17.39 -9.35 -2.27
CA ILE A 75 17.35 -8.09 -3.03
C ILE A 75 16.03 -7.39 -2.74
N ILE A 76 16.09 -6.11 -2.38
CA ILE A 76 14.94 -5.32 -1.95
C ILE A 76 14.94 -3.99 -2.69
N PHE A 77 13.85 -3.70 -3.40
CA PHE A 77 13.48 -2.33 -3.75
C PHE A 77 12.60 -1.80 -2.62
N MET A 78 13.19 -0.93 -1.81
CA MET A 78 12.56 -0.41 -0.60
C MET A 78 11.90 0.93 -0.89
N ARG A 79 10.59 0.99 -0.74
CA ARG A 79 9.78 2.19 -0.93
C ARG A 79 8.84 2.49 0.24
N GLY A 80 8.69 1.56 1.17
CA GLY A 80 7.79 1.70 2.31
C GLY A 80 6.32 1.42 1.97
N GLY A 81 5.45 1.77 2.89
CA GLY A 81 4.02 1.51 2.78
C GLY A 81 3.25 2.53 1.94
N ALA A 82 2.06 2.14 1.54
CA ALA A 82 1.08 2.98 0.86
C ALA A 82 -0.32 2.76 1.45
N VAL A 83 -1.24 3.64 1.08
CA VAL A 83 -2.68 3.52 1.36
C VAL A 83 -3.44 3.65 0.05
N SER A 84 -4.52 2.89 -0.10
CA SER A 84 -5.43 2.99 -1.25
C SER A 84 -6.86 3.04 -0.76
N ILE A 85 -7.74 3.70 -1.53
CA ILE A 85 -9.12 3.95 -1.15
C ILE A 85 -10.05 3.38 -2.21
N LEU A 86 -10.91 2.45 -1.80
CA LEU A 86 -12.10 2.06 -2.55
C LEU A 86 -13.19 3.08 -2.22
N LEU A 87 -13.39 4.05 -3.10
CA LEU A 87 -14.46 5.03 -2.99
C LEU A 87 -15.63 4.60 -3.87
N ILE A 88 -16.75 4.23 -3.24
CA ILE A 88 -17.97 3.83 -3.93
C ILE A 88 -18.99 4.96 -3.82
N LEU A 89 -19.47 5.42 -4.96
CA LEU A 89 -20.52 6.42 -5.08
C LEU A 89 -21.83 5.75 -5.52
N TYR A 90 -22.87 5.84 -4.71
CA TYR A 90 -24.19 5.31 -5.05
C TYR A 90 -25.06 6.41 -5.65
N CYS A 91 -25.66 6.11 -6.80
CA CYS A 91 -26.63 6.98 -7.46
C CYS A 91 -27.89 6.16 -7.75
N GLY A 92 -28.89 6.22 -6.88
CA GLY A 92 -29.99 5.26 -6.85
C GLY A 92 -29.45 3.85 -6.56
N ASP A 93 -29.83 2.89 -7.36
CA ASP A 93 -29.43 1.48 -7.20
C ASP A 93 -28.06 1.16 -7.85
N GLU A 94 -27.39 2.13 -8.45
CA GLU A 94 -26.11 1.92 -9.16
C GLU A 94 -24.94 2.37 -8.30
N GLY A 95 -23.94 1.47 -8.09
CA GLY A 95 -22.67 1.77 -7.46
C GLY A 95 -21.58 2.11 -8.51
N TRP A 96 -20.84 3.18 -8.27
CA TRP A 96 -19.75 3.65 -9.11
C TRP A 96 -18.46 3.79 -8.30
N VAL A 97 -17.36 3.24 -8.79
CA VAL A 97 -16.05 3.37 -8.17
C VAL A 97 -15.31 4.54 -8.79
N VAL A 98 -14.78 5.42 -7.95
CA VAL A 98 -13.87 6.49 -8.38
C VAL A 98 -12.49 5.89 -8.62
N CYS A 99 -12.06 5.89 -9.86
CA CYS A 99 -10.73 5.46 -10.29
C CYS A 99 -9.93 6.64 -10.83
N THR A 100 -8.63 6.47 -10.90
CA THR A 100 -7.66 7.40 -11.50
C THR A 100 -7.01 6.76 -12.71
N ARG A 101 -6.72 7.59 -13.74
CA ARG A 101 -5.87 7.21 -14.86
C ARG A 101 -4.61 8.05 -14.86
N GLN A 102 -3.46 7.40 -14.87
CA GLN A 102 -2.18 8.09 -14.89
C GLN A 102 -1.08 7.24 -15.53
N ALA A 103 0.02 7.90 -15.88
CA ALA A 103 1.19 7.23 -16.42
C ALA A 103 1.94 6.46 -15.33
N ARG A 104 2.27 5.20 -15.63
CA ARG A 104 3.07 4.32 -14.74
C ARG A 104 4.23 3.72 -15.53
N VAL A 105 5.35 4.42 -15.55
CA VAL A 105 6.56 4.02 -16.28
C VAL A 105 7.06 2.63 -15.87
N PRO A 106 7.08 2.25 -14.57
CA PRO A 106 7.57 0.92 -14.17
C PRO A 106 6.83 -0.26 -14.82
N VAL A 107 5.55 -0.09 -15.14
CA VAL A 107 4.75 -1.12 -15.83
C VAL A 107 4.53 -0.80 -17.32
N GLY A 108 5.17 0.26 -17.84
CA GLY A 108 5.12 0.64 -19.26
C GLY A 108 3.74 1.07 -19.74
N LYS A 109 2.94 1.71 -18.88
CA LYS A 109 1.61 2.20 -19.21
C LYS A 109 1.54 3.72 -19.12
N GLU A 110 1.04 4.37 -20.17
CA GLU A 110 0.79 5.81 -20.15
C GLU A 110 -0.54 6.18 -19.48
N ASN A 111 -1.44 5.20 -19.30
CA ASN A 111 -2.82 5.47 -18.90
C ASN A 111 -3.40 4.28 -18.10
N LEU A 112 -2.74 3.91 -16.98
CA LEU A 112 -3.18 2.82 -16.12
C LEU A 112 -4.40 3.23 -15.32
N LEU A 113 -5.41 2.36 -15.26
CA LEU A 113 -6.59 2.53 -14.42
C LEU A 113 -6.33 1.94 -13.05
N GLU A 114 -6.38 2.77 -12.02
CA GLU A 114 -6.06 2.41 -10.64
C GLU A 114 -7.09 2.97 -9.65
N LEU A 115 -7.12 2.45 -8.42
CA LEU A 115 -7.73 3.19 -7.31
C LEU A 115 -6.83 4.34 -6.85
N PRO A 116 -7.41 5.43 -6.32
CA PRO A 116 -6.65 6.47 -5.63
C PRO A 116 -5.76 5.88 -4.55
N ALA A 117 -4.48 6.28 -4.55
CA ALA A 117 -3.50 5.72 -3.62
C ALA A 117 -2.29 6.64 -3.47
N GLY A 118 -1.78 6.74 -2.24
CA GLY A 118 -0.58 7.50 -1.96
C GLY A 118 0.38 6.80 -1.01
N MET A 119 1.62 7.31 -0.99
CA MET A 119 2.65 6.79 -0.10
C MET A 119 2.42 7.24 1.34
N LEU A 120 2.67 6.34 2.28
CA LEU A 120 2.62 6.68 3.70
C LEU A 120 3.77 7.62 4.07
N ASP A 121 3.43 8.63 4.86
CA ASP A 121 4.41 9.45 5.57
C ASP A 121 4.83 8.80 6.90
N ASP A 122 5.57 9.55 7.70
CA ASP A 122 6.10 9.07 8.98
C ASP A 122 5.10 9.16 10.13
N SER A 123 3.91 9.73 9.91
CA SER A 123 2.92 9.98 10.97
C SER A 123 2.25 8.71 11.51
N GLY A 124 2.19 7.65 10.70
CA GLY A 124 1.43 6.44 11.01
C GLY A 124 -0.10 6.62 10.97
N ASN A 125 -0.58 7.78 10.53
CA ASN A 125 -2.00 8.09 10.38
C ASN A 125 -2.52 7.68 9.01
N PHE A 126 -2.82 6.41 8.83
CA PHE A 126 -3.27 5.84 7.55
C PHE A 126 -4.51 6.53 6.99
N ALA A 127 -5.53 6.76 7.82
CA ALA A 127 -6.78 7.38 7.39
C ALA A 127 -6.59 8.87 7.03
N GLY A 128 -5.75 9.59 7.78
CA GLY A 128 -5.43 10.99 7.48
C GLY A 128 -4.69 11.14 6.16
N ILE A 129 -3.72 10.26 5.88
CA ILE A 129 -2.99 10.24 4.60
C ILE A 129 -3.95 9.87 3.47
N ALA A 130 -4.78 8.83 3.65
CA ALA A 130 -5.77 8.44 2.66
C ALA A 130 -6.71 9.60 2.29
N ALA A 131 -7.23 10.32 3.28
CA ALA A 131 -8.11 11.47 3.05
C ALA A 131 -7.39 12.62 2.30
N LYS A 132 -6.10 12.84 2.59
CA LYS A 132 -5.27 13.83 1.91
C LYS A 132 -5.04 13.43 0.45
N GLU A 133 -4.56 12.22 0.19
CA GLU A 133 -4.32 11.69 -1.15
C GLU A 133 -5.59 11.72 -2.02
N LEU A 134 -6.72 11.30 -1.43
CA LEU A 134 -8.01 11.37 -2.13
C LEU A 134 -8.33 12.81 -2.55
N ALA A 135 -8.10 13.79 -1.67
CA ALA A 135 -8.36 15.19 -1.99
C ALA A 135 -7.42 15.72 -3.10
N GLU A 136 -6.15 15.31 -3.10
CA GLU A 136 -5.15 15.70 -4.10
C GLU A 136 -5.42 15.04 -5.45
N GLU A 137 -5.65 13.73 -5.48
CA GLU A 137 -5.87 12.98 -6.70
C GLU A 137 -7.28 13.15 -7.30
N THR A 138 -8.31 13.42 -6.49
CA THR A 138 -9.70 13.44 -6.98
C THR A 138 -10.41 14.78 -6.79
N GLY A 139 -9.92 15.62 -5.88
CA GLY A 139 -10.59 16.82 -5.41
C GLY A 139 -11.76 16.53 -4.45
N ILE A 140 -12.00 15.26 -4.08
CA ILE A 140 -13.03 14.87 -3.12
C ILE A 140 -12.44 14.93 -1.72
N ARG A 141 -13.04 15.73 -0.85
CA ARG A 141 -12.58 15.91 0.53
C ARG A 141 -13.41 15.05 1.47
N LEU A 142 -12.74 14.23 2.27
CA LEU A 142 -13.31 13.42 3.35
C LEU A 142 -12.56 13.68 4.65
N ASN A 143 -13.23 13.43 5.78
CA ASN A 143 -12.52 13.37 7.05
C ASN A 143 -11.91 11.98 7.23
N ALA A 144 -10.80 11.88 7.96
CA ALA A 144 -10.18 10.58 8.28
C ALA A 144 -11.15 9.61 8.99
N THR A 145 -12.10 10.16 9.76
CA THR A 145 -13.13 9.40 10.47
C THR A 145 -14.19 8.79 9.57
N ASP A 146 -14.29 9.24 8.32
CA ASP A 146 -15.26 8.74 7.35
C ASP A 146 -14.74 7.51 6.60
N LEU A 147 -13.46 7.16 6.82
CA LEU A 147 -12.80 6.03 6.17
C LEU A 147 -12.84 4.78 7.04
N ILE A 148 -13.26 3.67 6.45
CA ILE A 148 -13.24 2.35 7.06
C ILE A 148 -11.95 1.63 6.68
N ASP A 149 -11.19 1.16 7.66
CA ASP A 149 -9.97 0.38 7.43
C ASP A 149 -10.30 -1.10 7.22
N MET A 150 -10.52 -1.50 5.96
CA MET A 150 -10.81 -2.89 5.59
C MET A 150 -9.67 -3.84 5.96
N THR A 151 -8.42 -3.37 5.95
CA THR A 151 -7.27 -4.18 6.37
C THR A 151 -7.35 -4.53 7.86
N ALA A 152 -7.70 -3.55 8.72
CA ALA A 152 -7.88 -3.77 10.14
C ALA A 152 -9.04 -4.75 10.42
N LEU A 153 -10.20 -4.53 9.78
CA LEU A 153 -11.36 -5.41 9.91
C LEU A 153 -11.03 -6.84 9.48
N THR A 154 -10.30 -7.02 8.39
CA THR A 154 -9.85 -8.35 7.94
C THR A 154 -8.95 -9.02 8.98
N TYR A 155 -8.06 -8.27 9.64
CA TYR A 155 -7.20 -8.80 10.70
C TYR A 155 -8.03 -9.25 11.92
N GLU A 156 -9.00 -8.44 12.32
CA GLU A 156 -9.92 -8.76 13.41
C GLU A 156 -10.77 -10.00 13.08
N ALA A 157 -11.27 -10.10 11.83
CA ALA A 157 -12.04 -11.24 11.36
C ALA A 157 -11.24 -12.56 11.39
N ARG A 158 -9.92 -12.51 11.12
CA ARG A 158 -9.03 -13.69 11.24
C ARG A 158 -8.96 -14.27 12.65
N GLY A 159 -9.25 -13.48 13.67
CA GLY A 159 -9.30 -13.93 15.06
C GLY A 159 -10.56 -14.66 15.47
N ARG A 160 -11.60 -14.66 14.61
CA ARG A 160 -12.89 -15.31 14.89
C ARG A 160 -12.86 -16.79 14.49
N PRO A 161 -13.57 -17.68 15.23
CA PRO A 161 -13.66 -19.09 14.87
C PRO A 161 -14.36 -19.25 13.51
N HIS A 162 -13.69 -19.85 12.53
CA HIS A 162 -14.34 -20.29 11.31
C HIS A 162 -14.97 -21.67 11.54
N PRO A 163 -16.15 -21.98 10.96
CA PRO A 163 -16.84 -23.27 11.15
C PRO A 163 -16.00 -24.50 10.76
N GLU A 164 -15.00 -24.31 9.90
CA GLU A 164 -14.13 -25.39 9.45
C GLU A 164 -12.77 -25.32 10.15
N GLU A 165 -12.45 -26.32 11.00
CA GLU A 165 -11.20 -26.39 11.79
C GLU A 165 -9.90 -26.35 10.95
N VAL A 166 -9.95 -26.68 9.68
CA VAL A 166 -8.77 -26.71 8.78
C VAL A 166 -8.20 -25.32 8.56
N VAL A 167 -9.05 -24.31 8.48
CA VAL A 167 -8.64 -22.90 8.27
C VAL A 167 -8.03 -22.32 9.54
N ALA A 168 -8.45 -22.79 10.70
CA ALA A 168 -8.03 -22.26 12.01
C ALA A 168 -6.53 -22.45 12.31
N LYS A 169 -5.84 -23.44 11.70
CA LYS A 169 -4.41 -23.66 11.91
C LYS A 169 -3.53 -22.67 11.15
N VAL A 170 -3.95 -22.28 9.94
CA VAL A 170 -3.20 -21.32 9.09
C VAL A 170 -3.37 -19.89 9.57
N ILE A 171 -4.52 -19.57 10.19
CA ILE A 171 -4.90 -18.22 10.62
C ILE A 171 -4.39 -17.86 12.02
N ARG A 172 -3.89 -18.82 12.81
CA ARG A 172 -3.55 -18.59 14.22
C ARG A 172 -2.22 -17.92 14.51
N ASP A 173 -1.41 -17.62 13.51
CA ASP A 173 -0.22 -16.82 13.75
C ASP A 173 -0.60 -15.33 13.93
N LYS A 174 -0.97 -14.99 15.17
CA LYS A 174 -1.24 -13.62 15.62
C LYS A 174 0.04 -12.84 15.93
N SER A 175 1.22 -13.43 15.71
CA SER A 175 2.50 -12.88 16.15
C SER A 175 2.92 -11.64 15.34
N THR A 176 2.42 -11.49 14.12
CA THR A 176 2.74 -10.33 13.28
C THR A 176 1.45 -9.60 12.86
N PRO A 177 1.25 -8.34 13.28
CA PRO A 177 0.11 -7.54 12.84
C PRO A 177 0.09 -7.42 11.31
N LEU A 178 -1.08 -7.63 10.70
CA LEU A 178 -1.24 -7.40 9.27
C LEU A 178 -1.06 -5.91 8.98
N LYS A 179 0.02 -5.53 8.29
CA LYS A 179 0.26 -4.14 7.90
C LYS A 179 -0.61 -3.70 6.73
N GLY A 180 -0.82 -4.60 5.78
CA GLY A 180 -1.54 -4.35 4.54
C GLY A 180 -1.44 -5.54 3.60
N MET A 181 -1.86 -5.34 2.38
CA MET A 181 -1.64 -6.24 1.26
C MET A 181 -0.23 -6.02 0.71
N TYR A 182 0.51 -7.10 0.44
CA TYR A 182 1.83 -7.05 -0.17
C TYR A 182 1.72 -7.27 -1.69
N PRO A 183 1.92 -6.24 -2.53
CA PRO A 183 1.74 -6.38 -3.99
C PRO A 183 2.87 -7.17 -4.65
N SER A 184 4.08 -7.11 -4.11
CA SER A 184 5.26 -7.78 -4.68
C SER A 184 6.29 -8.20 -3.62
N PRO A 185 5.95 -9.15 -2.70
CA PRO A 185 6.79 -9.51 -1.56
C PRO A 185 8.10 -10.22 -1.95
N GLY A 186 8.25 -10.64 -3.20
CA GLY A 186 9.47 -11.26 -3.69
C GLY A 186 10.65 -10.30 -3.92
N GLY A 187 10.41 -8.98 -3.94
CA GLY A 187 11.45 -8.00 -4.23
C GLY A 187 11.18 -6.58 -3.72
N CYS A 188 10.04 -6.36 -3.08
CA CYS A 188 9.66 -5.04 -2.59
C CYS A 188 9.12 -5.14 -1.16
N ASP A 189 9.45 -4.16 -0.32
CA ASP A 189 8.94 -4.04 1.05
C ASP A 189 7.56 -3.40 1.13
N GLU A 190 6.99 -2.99 -0.02
CA GLU A 190 5.72 -2.29 -0.08
C GLU A 190 4.60 -3.11 0.56
N PHE A 191 3.84 -2.47 1.42
CA PHE A 191 2.54 -2.93 1.85
C PHE A 191 1.50 -1.84 1.60
N ILE A 192 0.28 -2.23 1.30
CA ILE A 192 -0.79 -1.28 0.99
C ILE A 192 -1.94 -1.49 1.96
N ARG A 193 -2.28 -0.43 2.70
CA ARG A 193 -3.46 -0.37 3.56
C ARG A 193 -4.67 -0.07 2.69
N LEU A 194 -5.75 -0.85 2.83
CA LEU A 194 -6.94 -0.72 1.99
C LEU A 194 -8.07 -0.09 2.81
N MET A 195 -8.49 1.10 2.38
CA MET A 195 -9.57 1.87 2.98
C MET A 195 -10.83 1.82 2.11
N LEU A 196 -11.99 2.01 2.74
CA LEU A 196 -13.28 2.11 2.09
C LEU A 196 -13.95 3.42 2.48
N HIS A 197 -14.64 4.03 1.54
CA HIS A 197 -15.68 5.03 1.80
C HIS A 197 -16.83 4.84 0.83
N GLU A 198 -18.05 4.96 1.34
CA GLU A 198 -19.29 4.87 0.59
C GLU A 198 -20.06 6.17 0.72
N LYS A 199 -20.62 6.67 -0.38
CA LYS A 199 -21.35 7.93 -0.39
C LYS A 199 -22.49 7.92 -1.41
N GLU A 200 -23.65 8.40 -0.98
CA GLU A 200 -24.74 8.73 -1.89
C GLU A 200 -24.45 10.02 -2.65
N VAL A 201 -24.71 10.02 -3.96
CA VAL A 201 -24.49 11.16 -4.84
C VAL A 201 -25.62 11.31 -5.86
N THR A 202 -25.75 12.51 -6.39
CA THR A 202 -26.66 12.81 -7.49
C THR A 202 -26.01 12.48 -8.85
N LYS A 203 -26.87 12.35 -9.90
CA LYS A 203 -26.38 12.19 -11.28
C LYS A 203 -25.51 13.34 -11.78
N ASP A 204 -25.74 14.55 -11.30
CA ASP A 204 -24.98 15.71 -11.70
C ASP A 204 -23.59 15.73 -11.00
N GLU A 205 -23.50 15.30 -9.74
CA GLU A 205 -22.21 15.08 -9.08
C GLU A 205 -21.36 14.03 -9.81
N LEU A 206 -21.95 12.88 -10.22
CA LEU A 206 -21.24 11.88 -11.04
C LEU A 206 -20.69 12.48 -12.34
N LYS A 207 -21.49 13.26 -13.06
CA LYS A 207 -21.06 13.91 -14.33
C LYS A 207 -19.91 14.88 -14.12
N THR A 208 -19.85 15.58 -12.98
CA THR A 208 -18.74 16.52 -12.68
C THR A 208 -17.42 15.83 -12.38
N LEU A 209 -17.46 14.57 -11.97
CA LEU A 209 -16.27 13.77 -11.65
C LEU A 209 -15.71 13.07 -12.89
N GLN A 210 -16.56 12.56 -13.79
CA GLN A 210 -16.13 11.81 -14.97
C GLN A 210 -15.24 12.65 -15.89
N GLY A 211 -14.02 12.19 -16.14
CA GLY A 211 -13.05 12.84 -17.02
C GLY A 211 -12.40 14.10 -16.44
N LYS A 212 -12.63 14.41 -15.16
CA LYS A 212 -12.02 15.56 -14.49
C LYS A 212 -10.51 15.40 -14.43
N LEU A 213 -9.77 16.43 -14.82
CA LEU A 213 -8.32 16.49 -14.70
C LEU A 213 -7.97 16.95 -13.28
N THR A 214 -7.12 16.19 -12.60
CA THR A 214 -6.67 16.40 -11.22
C THR A 214 -5.18 16.06 -11.09
N GLY A 215 -4.69 15.88 -9.86
CA GLY A 215 -3.30 15.65 -9.53
C GLY A 215 -2.55 16.94 -9.18
N CYS A 216 -1.37 16.81 -8.62
CA CYS A 216 -0.52 17.92 -8.23
C CYS A 216 0.36 18.37 -9.42
N ALA A 217 0.00 19.47 -10.07
CA ALA A 217 0.74 19.99 -11.22
C ALA A 217 2.19 20.37 -10.87
N GLU A 218 2.45 20.77 -9.62
CA GLU A 218 3.78 21.13 -9.12
C GLU A 218 4.69 19.90 -9.02
N GLU A 219 4.12 18.72 -8.81
CA GLU A 219 4.81 17.43 -8.80
C GLU A 219 4.82 16.74 -10.18
N GLY A 220 4.27 17.39 -11.20
CA GLY A 220 4.21 16.86 -12.56
C GLY A 220 3.13 15.79 -12.74
N GLU A 221 2.23 15.63 -11.79
CA GLU A 221 1.16 14.65 -11.86
C GLU A 221 -0.01 15.14 -12.73
N LYS A 222 -0.41 14.28 -13.65
CA LYS A 222 -1.61 14.45 -14.47
C LYS A 222 -2.49 13.23 -14.30
N ILE A 223 -3.57 13.42 -13.55
CA ILE A 223 -4.51 12.36 -13.19
C ILE A 223 -5.86 12.70 -13.84
N VAL A 224 -6.47 11.71 -14.50
CA VAL A 224 -7.82 11.84 -15.03
C VAL A 224 -8.74 10.91 -14.23
N LEU A 225 -9.83 11.45 -13.69
CA LEU A 225 -10.82 10.65 -12.99
C LEU A 225 -11.66 9.82 -13.96
N GLU A 226 -11.87 8.58 -13.63
CA GLU A 226 -12.78 7.69 -14.33
C GLU A 226 -13.74 7.02 -13.36
N LEU A 227 -15.03 7.11 -13.65
CA LEU A 227 -16.05 6.40 -12.90
C LEU A 227 -16.32 5.06 -13.55
N VAL A 228 -16.10 3.99 -12.79
CA VAL A 228 -16.31 2.62 -13.23
C VAL A 228 -17.49 2.03 -12.46
N LYS A 229 -18.45 1.40 -13.15
CA LYS A 229 -19.50 0.65 -12.47
C LYS A 229 -18.88 -0.41 -11.55
N PHE A 230 -19.37 -0.50 -10.32
CA PHE A 230 -18.80 -1.38 -9.30
C PHE A 230 -18.69 -2.83 -9.79
N GLU A 231 -19.74 -3.35 -10.43
CA GLU A 231 -19.78 -4.72 -10.97
C GLU A 231 -18.81 -4.95 -12.15
N MET A 232 -18.28 -3.88 -12.76
CA MET A 232 -17.37 -3.95 -13.90
C MET A 232 -15.90 -3.77 -13.51
N LEU A 233 -15.60 -3.29 -12.28
CA LEU A 233 -14.25 -2.93 -11.85
C LEU A 233 -13.24 -4.07 -12.09
N TRP A 234 -13.58 -5.28 -11.70
CA TRP A 234 -12.70 -6.44 -11.83
C TRP A 234 -12.36 -6.81 -13.28
N ARG A 235 -13.17 -6.36 -14.26
CA ARG A 235 -12.96 -6.64 -15.68
C ARG A 235 -12.07 -5.61 -16.37
N VAL A 236 -12.00 -4.38 -15.85
CA VAL A 236 -11.39 -3.25 -16.56
C VAL A 236 -10.06 -2.80 -15.96
N THR A 237 -9.72 -3.27 -14.76
CA THR A 237 -8.46 -2.93 -14.11
C THR A 237 -7.51 -4.12 -13.99
N SER A 238 -6.20 -3.85 -14.02
CA SER A 238 -5.13 -4.78 -13.64
C SER A 238 -4.45 -4.35 -12.33
N ASP A 239 -5.01 -3.35 -11.65
CA ASP A 239 -4.48 -2.83 -10.41
C ASP A 239 -4.76 -3.81 -9.25
N ALA A 240 -3.70 -4.35 -8.66
CA ALA A 240 -3.80 -5.28 -7.53
C ALA A 240 -4.52 -4.66 -6.32
N LYS A 241 -4.39 -3.34 -6.10
CA LYS A 241 -5.08 -2.61 -5.03
C LYS A 241 -6.59 -2.68 -5.21
N ALA A 242 -7.06 -2.43 -6.44
CA ALA A 242 -8.47 -2.45 -6.79
C ALA A 242 -9.07 -3.86 -6.65
N LEU A 243 -8.38 -4.88 -7.18
CA LEU A 243 -8.85 -6.27 -7.08
C LEU A 243 -8.88 -6.76 -5.64
N SER A 244 -7.86 -6.42 -4.84
CA SER A 244 -7.82 -6.79 -3.41
C SER A 244 -8.88 -6.05 -2.60
N SER A 245 -9.09 -4.74 -2.86
CA SER A 245 -10.12 -3.96 -2.17
C SER A 245 -11.52 -4.50 -2.47
N LEU A 246 -11.80 -4.84 -3.74
CA LEU A 246 -13.06 -5.44 -4.14
C LEU A 246 -13.32 -6.77 -3.42
N LEU A 247 -12.28 -7.64 -3.36
CA LEU A 247 -12.38 -8.92 -2.66
C LEU A 247 -12.64 -8.74 -1.16
N LEU A 248 -11.93 -7.82 -0.50
CA LEU A 248 -12.14 -7.55 0.93
C LEU A 248 -13.53 -6.97 1.18
N PHE A 249 -13.97 -6.00 0.37
CA PHE A 249 -15.29 -5.40 0.48
C PHE A 249 -16.38 -6.49 0.40
N GLN A 250 -16.36 -7.33 -0.62
CA GLN A 250 -17.35 -8.39 -0.81
C GLN A 250 -17.38 -9.39 0.35
N ASN A 251 -16.22 -9.80 0.85
CA ASN A 251 -16.15 -10.78 1.95
C ASN A 251 -16.50 -10.16 3.31
N LEU A 252 -16.09 -8.92 3.58
CA LEU A 252 -16.45 -8.22 4.83
C LEU A 252 -17.96 -7.93 4.87
N THR A 253 -18.57 -7.53 3.76
CA THR A 253 -20.03 -7.37 3.64
C THR A 253 -20.74 -8.71 3.88
N ALA A 254 -20.30 -9.78 3.22
CA ALA A 254 -20.89 -11.11 3.42
C ALA A 254 -20.74 -11.66 4.85
N ALA A 255 -19.72 -11.18 5.58
CA ALA A 255 -19.48 -11.52 6.97
C ALA A 255 -20.12 -10.53 7.96
N GLU A 256 -20.95 -9.60 7.51
CA GLU A 256 -21.62 -8.55 8.30
C GLU A 256 -20.63 -7.73 9.15
N GLN A 257 -19.48 -7.36 8.53
CA GLN A 257 -18.42 -6.56 9.16
C GLN A 257 -18.38 -5.11 8.63
N LEU A 258 -19.09 -4.84 7.54
CA LEU A 258 -19.31 -3.51 6.94
C LEU A 258 -20.77 -3.11 7.08
#